data_6c0783a7e5ccf3884b53d77c546ae5d4
#
_entry.id   6c0783a7e5ccf3884b53d77c546ae5d4
#
_cell.length_a   1.000
_cell.length_b   1.000
_cell.length_c   1.000
_cell.angle_alpha   90.00
_cell.angle_beta   90.00
_cell.angle_gamma   90.00
#
_symmetry.space_group_name_H-M   'P 1'
#
loop_
_entity.id
_entity.type
_entity.pdbx_description
1 polymer ?
#
loop_
_entity_poly.entity_id
_entity_poly.type
_entity_poly.pdbx_seq_one_letter_code
_entity_poly.pdbx_strand_id
1 'polypeptide(L)'
;MKSIYRLTFALFYLGIFAWVPSVFAQADFYKGKTITVYIGTTPGALYDQWGRILAQHMGKHIPGRPDMIVQNMPGAGHMIAANYVYNRTKPDGLSLIGSIVPTLYFDQLVGRKEAQYDWAKFVWIGSPVQGESQMYMRADTPYKTIEDVRGAKEPPRCGAQGTSDSAYYLPKLFEETIGTKFNLVQGYPGGPEIDLAVERGEIHCRAFTIEAFMSREPYHTWRKKGFVRNIIQTGKKRDAKLPETPTLWELMDRYKTPEGSRRLATLMLASGQLGRPMMGTPGTPADRVKMLRDAFNATMKDQEFLADIDKRQFDLDPVPGEELEKIVKDVMSQPPDIIGRMKKLLGN
;
A
#
# COMPACT_ATOMS: atom_id res chain seq x y z
N MET A 1 66.10 20.21 -39.99
CA MET A 1 65.20 20.40 -38.81
C MET A 1 63.85 20.93 -39.19
N LYS A 2 63.12 20.32 -40.15
CA LYS A 2 61.77 20.76 -40.56
C LYS A 2 60.79 19.58 -40.80
N SER A 3 61.12 18.35 -40.35
CA SER A 3 60.33 17.15 -40.61
C SER A 3 59.73 16.47 -39.39
N ILE A 4 60.01 16.92 -38.16
CA ILE A 4 59.66 16.24 -36.92
C ILE A 4 58.30 16.81 -36.33
N TYR A 5 57.90 18.02 -36.70
CA TYR A 5 56.71 18.69 -36.16
C TYR A 5 55.40 18.35 -36.86
N ARG A 6 55.39 17.56 -37.93
CA ARG A 6 54.17 17.17 -38.65
C ARG A 6 53.57 15.83 -38.19
N LEU A 7 54.29 15.03 -37.46
CA LEU A 7 53.77 13.71 -37.00
C LEU A 7 53.12 13.77 -35.62
N THR A 8 53.41 14.77 -34.82
CA THR A 8 52.87 14.90 -33.46
C THR A 8 51.49 15.53 -33.42
N PHE A 9 51.01 16.20 -34.44
CA PHE A 9 49.67 16.83 -34.52
C PHE A 9 48.58 15.88 -35.00
N ALA A 10 48.94 14.79 -35.68
CA ALA A 10 47.95 13.80 -36.19
C ALA A 10 47.54 12.77 -35.14
N LEU A 11 48.33 12.56 -34.07
CA LEU A 11 48.00 11.61 -32.99
C LEU A 11 47.13 12.20 -31.88
N PHE A 12 46.96 13.53 -31.84
CA PHE A 12 46.13 14.19 -30.82
C PHE A 12 44.64 14.29 -31.23
N TYR A 13 44.31 14.09 -32.51
CA TYR A 13 42.92 14.14 -33.01
C TYR A 13 42.22 12.78 -33.05
N LEU A 14 42.93 11.65 -32.82
CA LEU A 14 42.33 10.31 -32.78
C LEU A 14 41.86 9.87 -31.41
N GLY A 15 42.13 10.65 -30.34
CA GLY A 15 41.81 10.30 -28.94
C GLY A 15 40.45 10.80 -28.42
N ILE A 16 39.72 11.64 -29.19
CA ILE A 16 38.48 12.30 -28.69
C ILE A 16 37.19 11.63 -29.18
N PHE A 17 37.29 10.58 -29.99
CA PHE A 17 36.10 9.97 -30.60
C PHE A 17 35.55 8.71 -29.89
N ALA A 18 36.00 8.38 -28.68
CA ALA A 18 35.66 7.13 -28.01
C ALA A 18 34.93 7.28 -26.67
N TRP A 19 34.15 8.36 -26.46
CA TRP A 19 33.25 8.43 -25.31
C TRP A 19 31.98 9.22 -25.66
N VAL A 20 31.19 8.65 -26.54
CA VAL A 20 29.75 8.98 -26.57
C VAL A 20 29.09 8.02 -25.59
N PRO A 21 28.63 8.48 -24.43
CA PRO A 21 27.95 7.59 -23.47
C PRO A 21 26.69 7.04 -24.13
N SER A 22 26.44 5.77 -23.87
CA SER A 22 25.31 4.95 -24.35
C SER A 22 23.93 5.45 -23.88
N VAL A 23 23.64 6.74 -23.99
CA VAL A 23 22.34 7.32 -23.63
C VAL A 23 21.25 6.92 -24.61
N PHE A 24 21.61 6.63 -25.86
CA PHE A 24 20.63 6.21 -26.89
C PHE A 24 20.22 4.75 -26.81
N ALA A 25 21.05 3.85 -26.26
CA ALA A 25 20.73 2.43 -26.14
C ALA A 25 19.71 2.14 -25.03
N GLN A 26 19.56 3.02 -24.05
CA GLN A 26 18.63 2.87 -22.91
C GLN A 26 17.18 3.23 -23.27
N ALA A 27 16.98 4.22 -24.16
CA ALA A 27 15.65 4.66 -24.59
C ALA A 27 14.87 3.59 -25.39
N ASP A 28 15.60 2.63 -25.99
CA ASP A 28 15.00 1.62 -26.88
C ASP A 28 14.64 0.30 -26.15
N PHE A 29 15.00 0.12 -24.87
CA PHE A 29 14.79 -1.16 -24.19
C PHE A 29 13.31 -1.60 -24.19
N TYR A 30 12.40 -0.69 -23.91
CA TYR A 30 10.97 -1.00 -23.81
C TYR A 30 10.24 -1.02 -25.16
N LYS A 31 10.86 -0.56 -26.24
CA LYS A 31 10.23 -0.51 -27.56
C LYS A 31 9.86 -1.90 -28.07
N GLY A 32 8.58 -2.09 -28.40
CA GLY A 32 8.04 -3.38 -28.82
C GLY A 32 8.01 -4.45 -27.73
N LYS A 33 8.18 -4.07 -26.46
CA LYS A 33 8.04 -4.96 -25.31
C LYS A 33 6.65 -4.83 -24.68
N THR A 34 6.31 -5.84 -23.89
CA THR A 34 5.12 -5.85 -23.05
C THR A 34 5.54 -5.95 -21.60
N ILE A 35 5.02 -5.06 -20.75
CA ILE A 35 5.16 -5.13 -19.30
C ILE A 35 3.94 -5.87 -18.73
N THR A 36 4.18 -6.92 -17.96
CA THR A 36 3.12 -7.63 -17.23
C THR A 36 2.98 -7.07 -15.83
N VAL A 37 1.78 -6.62 -15.48
CA VAL A 37 1.40 -6.11 -14.15
C VAL A 37 0.62 -7.18 -13.42
N TYR A 38 1.25 -7.84 -12.46
CA TYR A 38 0.64 -8.88 -11.63
C TYR A 38 -0.17 -8.26 -10.50
N ILE A 39 -1.40 -8.75 -10.30
CA ILE A 39 -2.33 -8.27 -9.27
C ILE A 39 -2.76 -9.41 -8.38
N GLY A 40 -2.51 -9.29 -7.07
CA GLY A 40 -2.73 -10.34 -6.09
C GLY A 40 -4.20 -10.62 -5.71
N THR A 41 -5.17 -10.07 -6.45
CA THR A 41 -6.60 -10.24 -6.17
C THR A 41 -7.38 -10.60 -7.43
N THR A 42 -8.66 -10.93 -7.24
CA THR A 42 -9.60 -11.23 -8.33
C THR A 42 -9.95 -9.97 -9.14
N PRO A 43 -10.32 -10.13 -10.42
CA PRO A 43 -10.79 -9.03 -11.26
C PRO A 43 -11.97 -8.25 -10.62
N GLY A 44 -11.96 -6.93 -10.79
CA GLY A 44 -13.00 -6.02 -10.27
C GLY A 44 -12.83 -5.58 -8.82
N ALA A 45 -11.96 -6.21 -8.05
CA ALA A 45 -11.60 -5.73 -6.72
C ALA A 45 -10.85 -4.38 -6.80
N LEU A 46 -10.86 -3.59 -5.71
CA LEU A 46 -10.28 -2.25 -5.72
C LEU A 46 -8.78 -2.23 -6.07
N TYR A 47 -8.01 -3.21 -5.58
CA TYR A 47 -6.60 -3.38 -5.99
C TYR A 47 -6.44 -3.70 -7.48
N ASP A 48 -7.36 -4.47 -8.07
CA ASP A 48 -7.37 -4.76 -9.50
C ASP A 48 -7.71 -3.52 -10.33
N GLN A 49 -8.68 -2.73 -9.89
CA GLN A 49 -9.05 -1.49 -10.56
C GLN A 49 -7.87 -0.49 -10.57
N TRP A 50 -7.16 -0.32 -9.46
CA TRP A 50 -5.96 0.52 -9.39
C TRP A 50 -4.83 0.02 -10.31
N GLY A 51 -4.57 -1.28 -10.30
CA GLY A 51 -3.54 -1.85 -11.18
C GLY A 51 -3.86 -1.68 -12.65
N ARG A 52 -5.14 -1.81 -13.05
CA ARG A 52 -5.58 -1.62 -14.44
C ARG A 52 -5.49 -0.17 -14.88
N ILE A 53 -5.91 0.79 -14.05
CA ILE A 53 -5.84 2.20 -14.42
C ILE A 53 -4.38 2.67 -14.54
N LEU A 54 -3.49 2.21 -13.65
CA LEU A 54 -2.05 2.46 -13.79
C LEU A 54 -1.49 1.85 -15.07
N ALA A 55 -1.81 0.59 -15.38
CA ALA A 55 -1.35 -0.07 -16.61
C ALA A 55 -1.87 0.66 -17.87
N GLN A 56 -3.10 1.14 -17.87
CA GLN A 56 -3.72 1.86 -18.98
C GLN A 56 -2.99 3.18 -19.30
N HIS A 57 -2.56 3.93 -18.28
CA HIS A 57 -2.05 5.29 -18.46
C HIS A 57 -0.52 5.39 -18.39
N MET A 58 0.18 4.46 -17.71
CA MET A 58 1.61 4.58 -17.45
C MET A 58 2.49 4.26 -18.67
N GLY A 59 2.06 3.31 -19.53
CA GLY A 59 2.87 2.85 -20.67
C GLY A 59 3.27 3.97 -21.63
N LYS A 60 2.41 4.97 -21.85
CA LYS A 60 2.69 6.11 -22.72
C LYS A 60 3.80 7.04 -22.22
N HIS A 61 4.10 6.99 -20.92
CA HIS A 61 5.16 7.77 -20.26
C HIS A 61 6.50 7.02 -20.16
N ILE A 62 6.53 5.73 -20.48
CA ILE A 62 7.77 4.94 -20.52
C ILE A 62 8.44 5.13 -21.87
N PRO A 63 9.77 5.43 -21.92
CA PRO A 63 10.50 5.46 -23.20
C PRO A 63 10.29 4.16 -24.01
N GLY A 64 9.98 4.26 -25.30
CA GLY A 64 9.63 3.12 -26.13
C GLY A 64 8.16 2.72 -26.10
N ARG A 65 7.34 3.30 -25.20
CA ARG A 65 5.88 3.12 -25.09
C ARG A 65 5.44 1.67 -25.14
N PRO A 66 5.90 0.82 -24.19
CA PRO A 66 5.50 -0.59 -24.14
C PRO A 66 4.01 -0.73 -23.84
N ASP A 67 3.43 -1.81 -24.35
CA ASP A 67 2.13 -2.25 -23.87
C ASP A 67 2.23 -2.69 -22.41
N MET A 68 1.19 -2.40 -21.63
CA MET A 68 1.08 -2.90 -20.25
C MET A 68 -0.18 -3.75 -20.13
N ILE A 69 0.01 -5.02 -19.75
CA ILE A 69 -1.09 -5.98 -19.57
C ILE A 69 -1.22 -6.36 -18.09
N VAL A 70 -2.45 -6.63 -17.67
CA VAL A 70 -2.74 -7.05 -16.30
C VAL A 70 -2.98 -8.54 -16.23
N GLN A 71 -2.32 -9.21 -15.28
CA GLN A 71 -2.52 -10.62 -14.95
C GLN A 71 -2.90 -10.77 -13.48
N ASN A 72 -4.12 -11.24 -13.20
CA ASN A 72 -4.56 -11.52 -11.84
C ASN A 72 -3.96 -12.84 -11.36
N MET A 73 -3.45 -12.83 -10.13
CA MET A 73 -2.86 -13.96 -9.43
C MET A 73 -3.34 -13.96 -7.97
N PRO A 74 -4.62 -14.25 -7.72
CA PRO A 74 -5.21 -14.20 -6.39
C PRO A 74 -4.72 -15.33 -5.50
N GLY A 75 -4.78 -15.11 -4.19
CA GLY A 75 -4.57 -16.12 -3.18
C GLY A 75 -3.65 -15.67 -2.04
N ALA A 76 -3.86 -16.27 -0.87
CA ALA A 76 -3.14 -16.03 0.37
C ALA A 76 -2.95 -14.53 0.68
N GLY A 77 -4.01 -13.72 0.52
CA GLY A 77 -3.93 -12.28 0.79
C GLY A 77 -2.87 -11.55 -0.04
N HIS A 78 -2.79 -11.82 -1.34
CA HIS A 78 -1.79 -11.32 -2.30
C HIS A 78 -0.39 -11.98 -2.20
N MET A 79 -0.13 -12.85 -1.24
CA MET A 79 1.20 -13.45 -1.01
C MET A 79 1.66 -14.30 -2.20
N ILE A 80 0.74 -14.96 -2.91
CA ILE A 80 1.08 -15.76 -4.11
C ILE A 80 1.70 -14.87 -5.18
N ALA A 81 1.10 -13.71 -5.48
CA ALA A 81 1.63 -12.76 -6.45
C ALA A 81 3.00 -12.19 -6.02
N ALA A 82 3.13 -11.84 -4.73
CA ALA A 82 4.39 -11.33 -4.18
C ALA A 82 5.51 -12.36 -4.30
N ASN A 83 5.29 -13.60 -3.86
CA ASN A 83 6.25 -14.70 -3.98
C ASN A 83 6.62 -14.98 -5.45
N TYR A 84 5.64 -14.96 -6.35
CA TYR A 84 5.87 -15.21 -7.77
C TYR A 84 6.78 -14.15 -8.39
N VAL A 85 6.45 -12.87 -8.23
CA VAL A 85 7.25 -11.78 -8.81
C VAL A 85 8.63 -11.74 -8.17
N TYR A 86 8.74 -11.98 -6.86
CA TYR A 86 10.03 -11.99 -6.17
C TYR A 86 10.96 -13.10 -6.66
N ASN A 87 10.45 -14.33 -6.84
CA ASN A 87 11.28 -15.53 -7.03
C ASN A 87 11.28 -16.09 -8.46
N ARG A 88 10.31 -15.72 -9.30
CA ARG A 88 10.09 -16.38 -10.60
C ARG A 88 10.20 -15.46 -11.81
N THR A 89 10.10 -14.14 -11.63
CA THR A 89 10.25 -13.21 -12.75
C THR A 89 11.69 -12.75 -12.91
N LYS A 90 12.04 -12.33 -14.12
CA LYS A 90 13.38 -11.80 -14.42
C LYS A 90 13.49 -10.37 -13.88
N PRO A 91 14.67 -9.96 -13.37
CA PRO A 91 14.90 -8.59 -12.92
C PRO A 91 15.20 -7.65 -14.11
N ASP A 92 14.33 -7.62 -15.09
CA ASP A 92 14.52 -6.87 -16.33
C ASP A 92 13.57 -5.65 -16.48
N GLY A 93 12.69 -5.44 -15.49
CA GLY A 93 11.72 -4.35 -15.51
C GLY A 93 10.47 -4.62 -16.37
N LEU A 94 10.28 -5.84 -16.89
CA LEU A 94 9.10 -6.23 -17.66
C LEU A 94 8.03 -6.94 -16.80
N SER A 95 8.30 -7.19 -15.53
CA SER A 95 7.37 -7.77 -14.57
C SER A 95 7.22 -6.85 -13.36
N LEU A 96 6.00 -6.38 -13.13
CA LEU A 96 5.68 -5.49 -12.01
C LEU A 96 4.56 -6.12 -11.16
N ILE A 97 4.54 -5.83 -9.89
CA ILE A 97 3.34 -5.96 -9.07
C ILE A 97 2.61 -4.62 -9.13
N GLY A 98 1.34 -4.64 -9.49
CA GLY A 98 0.52 -3.44 -9.51
C GLY A 98 -0.50 -3.45 -8.39
N SER A 99 -0.46 -2.45 -7.51
CA SER A 99 -1.45 -2.29 -6.43
C SER A 99 -1.58 -3.53 -5.55
N ILE A 100 -0.64 -3.74 -4.65
CA ILE A 100 -0.62 -4.87 -3.70
C ILE A 100 -1.03 -4.42 -2.30
N VAL A 101 -1.54 -5.36 -1.48
CA VAL A 101 -1.80 -5.08 -0.07
C VAL A 101 -0.47 -4.85 0.68
N PRO A 102 -0.29 -3.69 1.33
CA PRO A 102 1.00 -3.37 1.95
C PRO A 102 1.28 -4.17 3.23
N THR A 103 0.28 -4.73 3.89
CA THR A 103 0.43 -5.53 5.13
C THR A 103 1.21 -6.83 4.97
N LEU A 104 1.63 -7.18 3.76
CA LEU A 104 2.49 -8.34 3.50
C LEU A 104 3.82 -8.32 4.27
N TYR A 105 4.33 -7.13 4.65
CA TYR A 105 5.50 -7.07 5.52
C TYR A 105 5.24 -7.63 6.93
N PHE A 106 4.00 -7.66 7.39
CA PHE A 106 3.64 -8.30 8.66
C PHE A 106 4.02 -9.77 8.64
N ASP A 107 3.67 -10.48 7.56
CA ASP A 107 3.93 -11.90 7.42
C ASP A 107 5.42 -12.22 7.48
N GLN A 108 6.26 -11.39 6.86
CA GLN A 108 7.72 -11.51 6.97
C GLN A 108 8.22 -11.22 8.39
N LEU A 109 7.78 -10.11 9.00
CA LEU A 109 8.23 -9.72 10.34
C LEU A 109 7.85 -10.73 11.42
N VAL A 110 6.66 -11.34 11.32
CA VAL A 110 6.25 -12.39 12.27
C VAL A 110 6.91 -13.75 11.97
N GLY A 111 7.63 -13.87 10.87
CA GLY A 111 8.36 -15.08 10.49
C GLY A 111 7.49 -16.17 9.87
N ARG A 112 6.42 -15.79 9.14
CA ARG A 112 5.57 -16.73 8.42
C ARG A 112 6.35 -17.40 7.29
N LYS A 113 6.44 -18.72 7.29
CA LYS A 113 7.26 -19.50 6.34
C LYS A 113 6.80 -19.38 4.89
N GLU A 114 5.53 -19.13 4.68
CA GLU A 114 4.91 -18.94 3.36
C GLU A 114 5.31 -17.61 2.71
N ALA A 115 5.78 -16.63 3.49
CA ALA A 115 6.30 -15.36 2.98
C ALA A 115 7.73 -15.56 2.47
N GLN A 116 7.86 -15.93 1.20
CA GLN A 116 9.13 -16.26 0.53
C GLN A 116 9.70 -15.06 -0.23
N TYR A 117 9.61 -13.89 0.33
CA TYR A 117 10.14 -12.63 -0.20
C TYR A 117 10.84 -11.85 0.90
N ASP A 118 11.68 -10.91 0.48
CA ASP A 118 12.19 -9.86 1.33
C ASP A 118 11.56 -8.53 0.89
N TRP A 119 10.68 -8.00 1.73
CA TRP A 119 9.89 -6.80 1.44
C TRP A 119 10.76 -5.60 1.13
N ALA A 120 11.90 -5.47 1.81
CA ALA A 120 12.86 -4.40 1.61
C ALA A 120 13.63 -4.48 0.28
N LYS A 121 13.68 -5.65 -0.36
CA LYS A 121 14.41 -5.84 -1.62
C LYS A 121 13.61 -5.62 -2.88
N PHE A 122 12.30 -5.50 -2.79
CA PHE A 122 11.51 -5.11 -3.95
C PHE A 122 11.92 -3.72 -4.45
N VAL A 123 11.78 -3.52 -5.74
CA VAL A 123 11.99 -2.20 -6.35
C VAL A 123 10.69 -1.40 -6.23
N TRP A 124 10.69 -0.37 -5.43
CA TRP A 124 9.53 0.49 -5.19
C TRP A 124 9.39 1.53 -6.29
N ILE A 125 8.29 1.49 -7.03
CA ILE A 125 8.04 2.39 -8.17
C ILE A 125 7.25 3.63 -7.72
N GLY A 126 6.19 3.44 -6.96
CA GLY A 126 5.34 4.47 -6.41
C GLY A 126 4.02 3.91 -5.89
N SER A 127 3.25 4.71 -5.18
CA SER A 127 1.89 4.41 -4.76
C SER A 127 0.97 5.56 -5.16
N PRO A 128 -0.17 5.32 -5.82
CA PRO A 128 -1.06 6.40 -6.27
C PRO A 128 -1.88 7.01 -5.12
N VAL A 129 -2.00 6.30 -4.00
CA VAL A 129 -2.82 6.72 -2.86
C VAL A 129 -2.27 6.16 -1.58
N GLN A 130 -2.33 6.94 -0.51
CA GLN A 130 -2.18 6.47 0.85
C GLN A 130 -3.50 5.91 1.36
N GLY A 131 -3.47 5.03 2.35
CA GLY A 131 -4.66 4.31 2.80
C GLY A 131 -4.85 4.39 4.31
N GLU A 132 -5.25 5.57 4.82
CA GLU A 132 -5.66 5.65 6.22
C GLU A 132 -6.96 4.87 6.46
N SER A 133 -7.08 4.35 7.65
CA SER A 133 -8.23 3.52 8.06
C SER A 133 -9.12 4.24 9.07
N GLN A 134 -10.34 3.78 9.14
CA GLN A 134 -11.33 4.17 10.13
C GLN A 134 -12.00 2.93 10.73
N MET A 135 -12.66 3.10 11.86
CA MET A 135 -13.61 2.13 12.39
C MET A 135 -14.98 2.77 12.51
N TYR A 136 -15.97 2.12 11.92
CA TYR A 136 -17.35 2.48 12.17
C TYR A 136 -18.01 1.59 13.23
N MET A 137 -19.04 2.13 13.87
CA MET A 137 -19.91 1.47 14.83
C MET A 137 -21.36 1.67 14.42
N ARG A 138 -22.22 0.66 14.58
CA ARG A 138 -23.67 0.83 14.42
C ARG A 138 -24.19 1.93 15.34
N ALA A 139 -25.02 2.80 14.80
CA ALA A 139 -25.51 3.98 15.52
C ALA A 139 -26.52 3.65 16.62
N ASP A 140 -27.20 2.52 16.51
CA ASP A 140 -28.20 2.04 17.49
C ASP A 140 -27.57 1.30 18.69
N THR A 141 -26.24 1.16 18.72
CA THR A 141 -25.52 0.57 19.85
C THR A 141 -25.21 1.60 20.94
N PRO A 142 -24.91 1.18 22.18
CA PRO A 142 -24.51 2.08 23.25
C PRO A 142 -23.12 2.70 23.05
N TYR A 143 -22.32 2.21 22.08
CA TYR A 143 -20.95 2.65 21.81
C TYR A 143 -20.95 3.84 20.84
N LYS A 144 -21.17 5.06 21.36
CA LYS A 144 -21.27 6.28 20.56
C LYS A 144 -19.90 6.89 20.24
N THR A 145 -18.94 6.66 21.12
CA THR A 145 -17.56 7.16 21.05
C THR A 145 -16.57 6.03 21.34
N ILE A 146 -15.29 6.29 21.12
CA ILE A 146 -14.23 5.32 21.49
C ILE A 146 -14.11 5.21 23.01
N GLU A 147 -14.45 6.25 23.76
CA GLU A 147 -14.51 6.26 25.22
C GLU A 147 -15.57 5.29 25.74
N ASP A 148 -16.73 5.21 25.09
CA ASP A 148 -17.78 4.25 25.46
C ASP A 148 -17.30 2.81 25.26
N VAL A 149 -16.56 2.54 24.17
CA VAL A 149 -15.95 1.22 23.93
C VAL A 149 -14.91 0.90 25.02
N ARG A 150 -14.12 1.88 25.39
CA ARG A 150 -13.07 1.75 26.43
C ARG A 150 -13.64 1.43 27.81
N GLY A 151 -14.77 2.04 28.14
CA GLY A 151 -15.50 1.85 29.41
C GLY A 151 -16.50 0.68 29.39
N ALA A 152 -16.68 0.00 28.27
CA ALA A 152 -17.72 -0.99 28.12
C ALA A 152 -17.50 -2.24 28.99
N LYS A 153 -18.53 -2.66 29.72
CA LYS A 153 -18.54 -3.95 30.43
C LYS A 153 -18.57 -5.12 29.44
N GLU A 154 -19.38 -4.99 28.40
CA GLU A 154 -19.46 -5.93 27.29
C GLU A 154 -18.79 -5.32 26.06
N PRO A 155 -17.68 -5.87 25.56
CA PRO A 155 -17.02 -5.36 24.36
C PRO A 155 -17.91 -5.49 23.12
N PRO A 156 -17.92 -4.49 22.19
CA PRO A 156 -18.62 -4.60 20.95
C PRO A 156 -18.07 -5.72 20.07
N ARG A 157 -18.97 -6.41 19.35
CA ARG A 157 -18.60 -7.45 18.38
C ARG A 157 -18.19 -6.80 17.07
N CYS A 158 -16.94 -7.05 16.62
CA CYS A 158 -16.42 -6.57 15.35
C CYS A 158 -16.10 -7.74 14.43
N GLY A 159 -16.54 -7.64 13.16
CA GLY A 159 -16.28 -8.68 12.15
C GLY A 159 -14.95 -8.52 11.46
N ALA A 160 -14.25 -9.64 11.21
CA ALA A 160 -12.97 -9.70 10.49
C ALA A 160 -12.86 -10.96 9.62
N GLN A 161 -12.04 -10.91 8.56
CA GLN A 161 -11.75 -12.08 7.72
C GLN A 161 -10.69 -12.97 8.36
N GLY A 162 -9.61 -12.38 8.84
CA GLY A 162 -8.46 -13.08 9.45
C GLY A 162 -7.42 -12.11 10.01
N THR A 163 -6.32 -12.63 10.50
CA THR A 163 -5.32 -11.88 11.28
C THR A 163 -4.58 -10.79 10.50
N SER A 164 -4.46 -10.90 9.19
CA SER A 164 -3.86 -9.88 8.31
C SER A 164 -4.86 -8.81 7.83
N ASP A 165 -6.16 -8.96 8.14
CA ASP A 165 -7.19 -7.99 7.82
C ASP A 165 -7.15 -6.79 8.77
N SER A 166 -7.32 -5.58 8.25
CA SER A 166 -7.43 -4.35 9.05
C SER A 166 -8.54 -4.42 10.08
N ALA A 167 -9.63 -5.12 9.76
CA ALA A 167 -10.72 -5.35 10.71
C ALA A 167 -10.32 -6.23 11.91
N TYR A 168 -9.21 -6.96 11.84
CA TYR A 168 -8.65 -7.71 12.94
C TYR A 168 -7.54 -6.93 13.66
N TYR A 169 -6.49 -6.50 12.93
CA TYR A 169 -5.32 -5.96 13.59
C TYR A 169 -5.53 -4.55 14.16
N LEU A 170 -6.42 -3.73 13.58
CA LEU A 170 -6.68 -2.39 14.11
C LEU A 170 -7.39 -2.43 15.47
N PRO A 171 -8.48 -3.19 15.69
CA PRO A 171 -9.02 -3.37 17.04
C PRO A 171 -7.97 -3.85 18.05
N LYS A 172 -7.12 -4.80 17.66
CA LYS A 172 -6.02 -5.27 18.52
C LYS A 172 -5.00 -4.19 18.84
N LEU A 173 -4.66 -3.36 17.84
CA LEU A 173 -3.80 -2.21 18.05
C LEU A 173 -4.46 -1.17 18.98
N PHE A 174 -5.75 -0.94 18.87
CA PHE A 174 -6.48 -0.02 19.77
C PHE A 174 -6.56 -0.58 21.20
N GLU A 175 -6.70 -1.90 21.37
CA GLU A 175 -6.59 -2.56 22.68
C GLU A 175 -5.21 -2.28 23.31
N GLU A 176 -4.14 -2.47 22.56
CA GLU A 176 -2.75 -2.32 23.01
C GLU A 176 -2.38 -0.85 23.28
N THR A 177 -2.91 0.09 22.51
CA THR A 177 -2.48 1.50 22.55
C THR A 177 -3.34 2.38 23.42
N ILE A 178 -4.65 2.19 23.42
CA ILE A 178 -5.61 3.06 24.10
C ILE A 178 -6.54 2.31 25.07
N GLY A 179 -6.31 1.01 25.30
CA GLY A 179 -7.01 0.23 26.32
C GLY A 179 -8.48 -0.05 26.02
N THR A 180 -8.88 -0.05 24.74
CA THR A 180 -10.20 -0.54 24.33
C THR A 180 -10.29 -2.06 24.45
N LYS A 181 -11.50 -2.62 24.31
CA LYS A 181 -11.71 -4.07 24.17
C LYS A 181 -12.73 -4.33 23.10
N PHE A 182 -12.46 -5.36 22.28
CA PHE A 182 -13.37 -5.79 21.21
C PHE A 182 -13.54 -7.31 21.23
N ASN A 183 -14.74 -7.77 20.94
CA ASN A 183 -15.02 -9.17 20.68
C ASN A 183 -14.93 -9.39 19.16
N LEU A 184 -13.80 -9.97 18.70
CA LEU A 184 -13.52 -10.17 17.27
C LEU A 184 -14.16 -11.47 16.77
N VAL A 185 -15.10 -11.36 15.84
CA VAL A 185 -15.74 -12.49 15.14
C VAL A 185 -15.03 -12.65 13.81
N GLN A 186 -14.26 -13.73 13.67
CA GLN A 186 -13.42 -14.03 12.51
C GLN A 186 -14.07 -15.08 11.59
N GLY A 187 -13.48 -15.24 10.39
CA GLY A 187 -13.86 -16.30 9.45
C GLY A 187 -14.85 -15.85 8.39
N TYR A 188 -15.15 -14.56 8.30
CA TYR A 188 -15.94 -14.03 7.18
C TYR A 188 -15.14 -14.17 5.87
N PRO A 189 -15.77 -14.63 4.77
CA PRO A 189 -15.07 -14.79 3.50
C PRO A 189 -14.65 -13.45 2.87
N GLY A 190 -15.39 -12.36 3.18
CA GLY A 190 -15.12 -11.03 2.63
C GLY A 190 -15.82 -9.91 3.36
N GLY A 191 -15.56 -8.68 2.89
CA GLY A 191 -16.21 -7.49 3.41
C GLY A 191 -17.73 -7.48 3.28
N PRO A 192 -18.32 -7.86 2.13
CA PRO A 192 -19.77 -7.89 1.96
C PRO A 192 -20.50 -8.75 2.98
N GLU A 193 -19.94 -9.89 3.37
CA GLU A 193 -20.53 -10.79 4.37
C GLU A 193 -20.47 -10.18 5.78
N ILE A 194 -19.38 -9.46 6.08
CA ILE A 194 -19.27 -8.69 7.33
C ILE A 194 -20.33 -7.58 7.35
N ASP A 195 -20.47 -6.85 6.25
CA ASP A 195 -21.42 -5.75 6.13
C ASP A 195 -22.88 -6.24 6.27
N LEU A 196 -23.21 -7.41 5.71
CA LEU A 196 -24.52 -8.05 5.89
C LEU A 196 -24.76 -8.43 7.36
N ALA A 197 -23.73 -8.95 8.06
CA ALA A 197 -23.84 -9.28 9.48
C ALA A 197 -24.03 -8.01 10.34
N VAL A 198 -23.43 -6.88 9.94
CA VAL A 198 -23.66 -5.57 10.55
C VAL A 198 -25.13 -5.14 10.34
N GLU A 199 -25.67 -5.25 9.14
CA GLU A 199 -27.06 -4.90 8.85
C GLU A 199 -28.04 -5.73 9.70
N ARG A 200 -27.76 -7.01 9.90
CA ARG A 200 -28.55 -7.92 10.73
C ARG A 200 -28.38 -7.71 12.25
N GLY A 201 -27.43 -6.88 12.67
CA GLY A 201 -27.13 -6.67 14.09
C GLY A 201 -26.34 -7.81 14.76
N GLU A 202 -25.83 -8.76 13.98
CA GLU A 202 -24.99 -9.86 14.48
C GLU A 202 -23.65 -9.33 14.99
N ILE A 203 -23.10 -8.32 14.33
CA ILE A 203 -21.91 -7.57 14.73
C ILE A 203 -22.18 -6.06 14.71
N HIS A 204 -21.34 -5.30 15.44
CA HIS A 204 -21.55 -3.88 15.70
C HIS A 204 -20.60 -2.99 14.93
N CYS A 205 -19.40 -3.47 14.58
CA CYS A 205 -18.29 -2.65 14.08
C CYS A 205 -17.41 -3.37 13.07
N ARG A 206 -16.70 -2.55 12.28
CA ARG A 206 -15.64 -2.99 11.37
C ARG A 206 -14.65 -1.86 11.15
N ALA A 207 -13.36 -2.21 10.99
CA ALA A 207 -12.30 -1.28 10.62
C ALA A 207 -11.74 -1.60 9.24
N PHE A 208 -11.59 -0.58 8.39
CA PHE A 208 -10.97 -0.66 7.06
C PHE A 208 -10.70 0.74 6.51
N THR A 209 -10.15 0.85 5.29
CA THR A 209 -9.71 2.13 4.72
C THR A 209 -10.83 3.15 4.56
N ILE A 210 -10.52 4.43 4.81
CA ILE A 210 -11.44 5.56 4.63
C ILE A 210 -11.89 5.63 3.17
N GLU A 211 -10.99 5.44 2.21
CA GLU A 211 -11.30 5.41 0.78
C GLU A 211 -12.45 4.43 0.48
N ALA A 212 -12.35 3.18 0.93
CA ALA A 212 -13.38 2.18 0.70
C ALA A 212 -14.71 2.51 1.40
N PHE A 213 -14.66 3.16 2.57
CA PHE A 213 -15.84 3.62 3.29
C PHE A 213 -16.54 4.79 2.59
N MET A 214 -15.77 5.64 1.91
CA MET A 214 -16.30 6.82 1.24
C MET A 214 -16.80 6.55 -0.18
N SER A 215 -16.24 5.57 -0.90
CA SER A 215 -16.40 5.41 -2.36
C SER A 215 -17.48 4.44 -2.82
N ARG A 216 -18.11 3.64 -1.93
CA ARG A 216 -19.01 2.56 -2.38
C ARG A 216 -20.21 2.29 -1.47
N GLU A 217 -21.18 1.56 -1.99
CA GLU A 217 -22.27 0.96 -1.21
C GLU A 217 -21.78 -0.24 -0.38
N PRO A 218 -22.42 -0.56 0.76
CA PRO A 218 -23.62 0.10 1.32
C PRO A 218 -23.32 1.39 2.11
N TYR A 219 -22.04 1.80 2.21
CA TYR A 219 -21.61 2.86 3.12
C TYR A 219 -22.15 4.24 2.76
N HIS A 220 -22.35 4.55 1.47
CA HIS A 220 -23.03 5.79 1.06
C HIS A 220 -24.43 5.88 1.67
N THR A 221 -25.20 4.81 1.53
CA THR A 221 -26.55 4.71 2.07
C THR A 221 -26.53 4.76 3.60
N TRP A 222 -25.61 4.03 4.25
CA TRP A 222 -25.50 4.00 5.70
C TRP A 222 -25.14 5.35 6.29
N ARG A 223 -24.21 6.08 5.68
CA ARG A 223 -23.87 7.45 6.11
C ARG A 223 -25.05 8.41 5.99
N LYS A 224 -25.75 8.40 4.84
CA LYS A 224 -26.94 9.24 4.62
C LYS A 224 -28.04 8.97 5.63
N LYS A 225 -28.24 7.70 6.02
CA LYS A 225 -29.27 7.28 6.99
C LYS A 225 -28.81 7.40 8.45
N GLY A 226 -27.56 7.76 8.72
CA GLY A 226 -27.00 7.72 10.06
C GLY A 226 -26.98 6.33 10.70
N PHE A 227 -26.91 5.27 9.87
CA PHE A 227 -26.92 3.88 10.33
C PHE A 227 -25.64 3.49 11.06
N VAL A 228 -24.51 4.10 10.69
CA VAL A 228 -23.21 3.94 11.33
C VAL A 228 -22.60 5.30 11.68
N ARG A 229 -21.69 5.30 12.63
CA ARG A 229 -20.84 6.44 12.98
C ARG A 229 -19.39 6.02 13.02
N ASN A 230 -18.48 6.91 12.63
CA ASN A 230 -17.05 6.67 12.74
C ASN A 230 -16.59 7.05 14.16
N ILE A 231 -15.83 6.18 14.82
CA ILE A 231 -15.42 6.37 16.23
C ILE A 231 -13.92 6.60 16.41
N ILE A 232 -13.12 6.20 15.42
CA ILE A 232 -11.66 6.39 15.41
C ILE A 232 -11.12 6.30 13.97
N GLN A 233 -10.04 7.03 13.68
CA GLN A 233 -9.28 6.93 12.44
C GLN A 233 -7.76 6.86 12.72
N THR A 234 -6.98 6.39 11.74
CA THR A 234 -5.57 6.05 11.94
C THR A 234 -4.58 7.13 11.48
N GLY A 235 -5.01 8.08 10.66
CA GLY A 235 -4.17 9.14 10.14
C GLY A 235 -3.50 9.96 11.24
N LYS A 236 -2.32 10.51 10.96
CA LYS A 236 -1.64 11.45 11.87
C LYS A 236 -2.42 12.75 12.05
N LYS A 237 -3.25 13.09 11.05
CA LYS A 237 -4.22 14.19 11.07
C LYS A 237 -5.59 13.62 10.75
N ARG A 238 -6.64 14.33 11.16
CA ARG A 238 -8.01 13.96 10.79
C ARG A 238 -8.21 14.11 9.29
N ASP A 239 -8.80 13.10 8.68
CA ASP A 239 -9.25 13.15 7.28
C ASP A 239 -10.33 14.24 7.13
N ALA A 240 -10.26 15.01 6.05
CA ALA A 240 -11.22 16.07 5.76
C ALA A 240 -12.67 15.56 5.60
N LYS A 241 -12.85 14.30 5.25
CA LYS A 241 -14.15 13.62 5.14
C LYS A 241 -14.68 13.13 6.50
N LEU A 242 -13.81 13.10 7.54
CA LEU A 242 -14.11 12.63 8.89
C LEU A 242 -13.62 13.62 9.97
N PRO A 243 -13.96 14.92 9.89
CA PRO A 243 -13.37 15.96 10.74
C PRO A 243 -13.69 15.80 12.23
N GLU A 244 -14.83 15.15 12.55
CA GLU A 244 -15.27 14.94 13.93
C GLU A 244 -14.69 13.68 14.58
N THR A 245 -14.12 12.76 13.77
CA THR A 245 -13.62 11.48 14.25
C THR A 245 -12.18 11.65 14.77
N PRO A 246 -11.88 11.33 16.04
CA PRO A 246 -10.54 11.47 16.58
C PRO A 246 -9.56 10.50 15.92
N THR A 247 -8.29 10.92 15.80
CA THR A 247 -7.23 10.02 15.35
C THR A 247 -6.71 9.16 16.50
N LEU A 248 -6.13 7.99 16.17
CA LEU A 248 -5.44 7.17 17.17
C LEU A 248 -4.31 7.97 17.86
N TRP A 249 -3.64 8.86 17.12
CA TRP A 249 -2.54 9.68 17.64
C TRP A 249 -3.03 10.68 18.70
N GLU A 250 -4.14 11.39 18.44
CA GLU A 250 -4.78 12.27 19.42
C GLU A 250 -5.18 11.52 20.69
N LEU A 251 -5.71 10.29 20.53
CA LEU A 251 -6.12 9.45 21.66
C LEU A 251 -4.91 8.90 22.43
N MET A 252 -3.84 8.49 21.74
CA MET A 252 -2.60 8.08 22.41
C MET A 252 -1.96 9.21 23.22
N ASP A 253 -2.04 10.45 22.74
CA ASP A 253 -1.59 11.64 23.49
C ASP A 253 -2.47 11.86 24.72
N ARG A 254 -3.78 11.84 24.55
CA ARG A 254 -4.76 12.00 25.64
C ARG A 254 -4.59 10.95 26.74
N TYR A 255 -4.35 9.72 26.37
CA TYR A 255 -4.22 8.60 27.34
C TYR A 255 -2.77 8.33 27.75
N LYS A 256 -1.83 9.15 27.34
CA LYS A 256 -0.40 9.03 27.68
C LYS A 256 0.15 7.63 27.37
N THR A 257 -0.19 7.13 26.18
CA THR A 257 0.24 5.79 25.73
C THR A 257 1.76 5.64 25.80
N PRO A 258 2.29 4.57 26.41
CA PRO A 258 3.72 4.32 26.53
C PRO A 258 4.44 4.26 25.17
N GLU A 259 5.70 4.70 25.14
CA GLU A 259 6.49 4.81 23.90
C GLU A 259 6.58 3.48 23.13
N GLY A 260 6.73 2.34 23.80
CA GLY A 260 6.75 1.03 23.14
C GLY A 260 5.47 0.70 22.38
N SER A 261 4.29 1.10 22.91
CA SER A 261 3.01 0.93 22.20
C SER A 261 2.85 1.93 21.07
N ARG A 262 3.41 3.15 21.21
CA ARG A 262 3.47 4.14 20.12
C ARG A 262 4.34 3.66 18.95
N ARG A 263 5.50 3.06 19.24
CA ARG A 263 6.36 2.46 18.21
C ARG A 263 5.68 1.30 17.49
N LEU A 264 4.96 0.46 18.23
CA LEU A 264 4.15 -0.59 17.63
C LEU A 264 3.06 -0.02 16.70
N ALA A 265 2.38 1.06 17.12
CA ALA A 265 1.42 1.75 16.28
C ALA A 265 2.08 2.31 15.01
N THR A 266 3.25 2.95 15.12
CA THR A 266 4.02 3.44 13.98
C THR A 266 4.33 2.31 12.99
N LEU A 267 4.82 1.17 13.49
CA LEU A 267 5.11 0.00 12.68
C LEU A 267 3.86 -0.51 11.93
N MET A 268 2.77 -0.72 12.66
CA MET A 268 1.57 -1.33 12.08
C MET A 268 0.80 -0.39 11.15
N LEU A 269 0.80 0.91 11.43
CA LEU A 269 0.11 1.91 10.61
C LEU A 269 0.94 2.40 9.41
N ALA A 270 2.21 2.05 9.31
CA ALA A 270 3.02 2.33 8.13
C ALA A 270 2.43 1.70 6.84
N SER A 271 1.63 0.64 6.98
CA SER A 271 0.86 0.08 5.85
C SER A 271 -0.05 1.11 5.17
N GLY A 272 -0.63 2.05 5.93
CA GLY A 272 -1.41 3.16 5.38
C GLY A 272 -0.57 4.10 4.52
N GLN A 273 0.65 4.42 4.96
CA GLN A 273 1.57 5.27 4.20
C GLN A 273 2.09 4.60 2.91
N LEU A 274 2.23 3.27 2.91
CA LEU A 274 2.57 2.51 1.71
C LEU A 274 1.41 2.45 0.71
N GLY A 275 0.17 2.50 1.18
CA GLY A 275 -1.04 2.60 0.38
C GLY A 275 -1.27 1.43 -0.59
N ARG A 276 -1.15 1.69 -1.89
CA ARG A 276 -1.36 0.71 -2.98
C ARG A 276 -0.14 0.64 -3.89
N PRO A 277 1.02 0.18 -3.37
CA PRO A 277 2.27 0.31 -4.06
C PRO A 277 2.34 -0.52 -5.35
N MET A 278 3.01 0.06 -6.34
CA MET A 278 3.54 -0.64 -7.50
C MET A 278 5.01 -0.97 -7.25
N MET A 279 5.41 -2.21 -7.52
CA MET A 279 6.76 -2.69 -7.24
C MET A 279 7.30 -3.52 -8.40
N GLY A 280 8.63 -3.51 -8.57
CA GLY A 280 9.35 -4.35 -9.51
C GLY A 280 10.13 -5.47 -8.84
N THR A 281 10.62 -6.40 -9.66
CA THR A 281 11.45 -7.53 -9.22
C THR A 281 12.78 -7.03 -8.63
N PRO A 282 13.25 -7.61 -7.52
CA PRO A 282 14.56 -7.29 -6.95
C PRO A 282 15.69 -7.45 -7.98
N GLY A 283 16.64 -6.51 -7.97
CA GLY A 283 17.78 -6.55 -8.90
C GLY A 283 17.50 -5.98 -10.29
N THR A 284 16.33 -5.38 -10.54
CA THR A 284 16.07 -4.62 -11.77
C THR A 284 17.11 -3.51 -11.92
N PRO A 285 17.74 -3.34 -13.12
CA PRO A 285 18.76 -2.32 -13.36
C PRO A 285 18.29 -0.90 -13.02
N ALA A 286 19.18 -0.10 -12.43
CA ALA A 286 18.86 1.22 -11.91
C ALA A 286 18.31 2.20 -12.95
N ASP A 287 18.76 2.10 -14.19
CA ASP A 287 18.25 2.89 -15.32
C ASP A 287 16.78 2.58 -15.63
N ARG A 288 16.39 1.30 -15.57
CA ARG A 288 15.00 0.87 -15.77
C ARG A 288 14.13 1.27 -14.59
N VAL A 289 14.64 1.14 -13.36
CA VAL A 289 13.95 1.64 -12.16
C VAL A 289 13.64 3.12 -12.31
N LYS A 290 14.65 3.91 -12.72
CA LYS A 290 14.45 5.35 -12.96
C LYS A 290 13.37 5.61 -14.01
N MET A 291 13.42 4.94 -15.17
CA MET A 291 12.40 5.09 -16.21
C MET A 291 10.99 4.76 -15.72
N LEU A 292 10.83 3.70 -14.93
CA LEU A 292 9.53 3.31 -14.36
C LEU A 292 9.02 4.33 -13.32
N ARG A 293 9.90 4.85 -12.46
CA ARG A 293 9.57 5.89 -11.49
C ARG A 293 9.20 7.21 -12.16
N ASP A 294 9.96 7.63 -13.16
CA ASP A 294 9.68 8.84 -13.92
C ASP A 294 8.31 8.72 -14.63
N ALA A 295 8.03 7.56 -15.22
CA ALA A 295 6.75 7.28 -15.86
C ALA A 295 5.58 7.27 -14.86
N PHE A 296 5.76 6.68 -13.67
CA PHE A 296 4.77 6.75 -12.60
C PHE A 296 4.51 8.20 -12.19
N ASN A 297 5.55 8.97 -11.90
CA ASN A 297 5.41 10.37 -11.49
C ASN A 297 4.77 11.25 -12.57
N ALA A 298 5.04 10.96 -13.86
CA ALA A 298 4.37 11.61 -14.99
C ALA A 298 2.89 11.23 -15.09
N THR A 299 2.57 9.96 -14.86
CA THR A 299 1.18 9.46 -14.84
C THR A 299 0.34 10.17 -13.77
N MET A 300 0.90 10.43 -12.59
CA MET A 300 0.18 11.14 -11.50
C MET A 300 -0.21 12.59 -11.86
N LYS A 301 0.35 13.13 -12.94
CA LYS A 301 0.06 14.49 -13.45
C LYS A 301 -0.65 14.49 -14.81
N ASP A 302 -0.90 13.32 -15.35
CA ASP A 302 -1.51 13.15 -16.67
C ASP A 302 -3.01 13.48 -16.65
N GLN A 303 -3.47 14.35 -17.55
CA GLN A 303 -4.85 14.83 -17.56
C GLN A 303 -5.88 13.72 -17.82
N GLU A 304 -5.56 12.74 -18.67
CA GLU A 304 -6.46 11.61 -18.94
C GLU A 304 -6.55 10.68 -17.74
N PHE A 305 -5.41 10.44 -17.05
CA PHE A 305 -5.39 9.68 -15.81
C PHE A 305 -6.20 10.38 -14.72
N LEU A 306 -6.00 11.69 -14.51
CA LEU A 306 -6.73 12.46 -13.51
C LEU A 306 -8.25 12.46 -13.79
N ALA A 307 -8.66 12.60 -15.05
CA ALA A 307 -10.07 12.54 -15.42
C ALA A 307 -10.68 11.14 -15.16
N ASP A 308 -9.91 10.05 -15.37
CA ASP A 308 -10.36 8.69 -15.09
C ASP A 308 -10.46 8.42 -13.58
N ILE A 309 -9.53 8.96 -12.78
CA ILE A 309 -9.56 8.94 -11.30
C ILE A 309 -10.82 9.65 -10.78
N ASP A 310 -11.08 10.87 -11.25
CA ASP A 310 -12.24 11.66 -10.85
C ASP A 310 -13.56 10.97 -11.21
N LYS A 311 -13.67 10.46 -12.44
CA LYS A 311 -14.83 9.68 -12.89
C LYS A 311 -15.13 8.47 -12.02
N ARG A 312 -14.09 7.80 -11.50
CA ARG A 312 -14.21 6.64 -10.60
C ARG A 312 -14.37 7.04 -9.14
N GLN A 313 -14.26 8.33 -8.83
CA GLN A 313 -14.26 8.86 -7.46
C GLN A 313 -13.16 8.23 -6.58
N PHE A 314 -11.99 7.98 -7.16
CA PHE A 314 -10.83 7.50 -6.43
C PHE A 314 -10.08 8.66 -5.80
N ASP A 315 -9.57 8.46 -4.59
CA ASP A 315 -8.68 9.40 -3.93
C ASP A 315 -7.29 9.31 -4.55
N LEU A 316 -6.63 10.45 -4.76
CA LEU A 316 -5.27 10.53 -5.26
C LEU A 316 -4.39 11.25 -4.24
N ASP A 317 -3.42 10.53 -3.68
CA ASP A 317 -2.41 11.05 -2.73
C ASP A 317 -1.09 10.28 -2.97
N PRO A 318 -0.37 10.63 -4.07
CA PRO A 318 0.72 9.82 -4.57
C PRO A 318 1.97 9.92 -3.69
N VAL A 319 2.63 8.77 -3.50
CA VAL A 319 3.93 8.65 -2.83
C VAL A 319 4.95 8.14 -3.83
N PRO A 320 6.06 8.87 -4.07
CA PRO A 320 7.15 8.43 -4.93
C PRO A 320 7.87 7.18 -4.41
N GLY A 321 8.46 6.41 -5.33
CA GLY A 321 9.14 5.16 -4.98
C GLY A 321 10.28 5.32 -3.98
N GLU A 322 11.04 6.42 -4.05
CA GLU A 322 12.11 6.73 -3.13
C GLU A 322 11.64 6.97 -1.69
N GLU A 323 10.45 7.54 -1.54
CA GLU A 323 9.84 7.74 -0.23
C GLU A 323 9.30 6.43 0.34
N LEU A 324 8.68 5.59 -0.50
CA LEU A 324 8.27 4.24 -0.11
C LEU A 324 9.45 3.40 0.38
N GLU A 325 10.61 3.47 -0.29
CA GLU A 325 11.82 2.77 0.15
C GLU A 325 12.29 3.20 1.55
N LYS A 326 12.19 4.48 1.88
CA LYS A 326 12.53 4.98 3.22
C LYS A 326 11.57 4.43 4.28
N ILE A 327 10.25 4.47 4.00
CA ILE A 327 9.23 3.92 4.89
C ILE A 327 9.48 2.44 5.13
N VAL A 328 9.73 1.68 4.06
CA VAL A 328 9.99 0.23 4.14
C VAL A 328 11.27 -0.07 4.92
N LYS A 329 12.34 0.67 4.70
CA LYS A 329 13.59 0.52 5.45
C LYS A 329 13.35 0.73 6.95
N ASP A 330 12.62 1.76 7.32
CA ASP A 330 12.24 2.04 8.70
C ASP A 330 11.43 0.89 9.32
N VAL A 331 10.41 0.44 8.58
CA VAL A 331 9.52 -0.65 9.02
C VAL A 331 10.29 -1.96 9.23
N MET A 332 11.17 -2.31 8.29
CA MET A 332 11.92 -3.57 8.32
C MET A 332 13.11 -3.57 9.30
N SER A 333 13.51 -2.39 9.82
CA SER A 333 14.61 -2.24 10.79
C SER A 333 14.14 -2.09 12.24
N GLN A 334 12.87 -2.42 12.55
CA GLN A 334 12.35 -2.28 13.91
C GLN A 334 13.03 -3.20 14.91
N PRO A 335 13.18 -2.76 16.17
CA PRO A 335 13.79 -3.56 17.23
C PRO A 335 13.05 -4.87 17.49
N PRO A 336 13.77 -5.96 17.90
CA PRO A 336 13.17 -7.27 18.14
C PRO A 336 12.03 -7.28 19.17
N ASP A 337 12.06 -6.41 20.17
CA ASP A 337 11.01 -6.28 21.20
C ASP A 337 9.69 -5.76 20.59
N ILE A 338 9.75 -4.78 19.65
CA ILE A 338 8.57 -4.28 18.93
C ILE A 338 8.00 -5.35 18.00
N ILE A 339 8.87 -6.08 17.29
CA ILE A 339 8.46 -7.22 16.46
C ILE A 339 7.83 -8.32 17.32
N GLY A 340 8.40 -8.60 18.51
CA GLY A 340 7.83 -9.56 19.46
C GLY A 340 6.44 -9.16 19.95
N ARG A 341 6.20 -7.88 20.22
CA ARG A 341 4.87 -7.35 20.57
C ARG A 341 3.87 -7.49 19.41
N MET A 342 4.31 -7.19 18.19
CA MET A 342 3.49 -7.39 16.99
C MET A 342 3.10 -8.85 16.79
N LYS A 343 4.04 -9.80 16.94
CA LYS A 343 3.76 -11.24 16.89
C LYS A 343 2.67 -11.63 17.89
N LYS A 344 2.84 -11.25 19.17
CA LYS A 344 1.85 -11.51 20.23
C LYS A 344 0.49 -10.91 19.90
N LEU A 345 0.45 -9.70 19.35
CA LEU A 345 -0.79 -9.02 19.00
C LEU A 345 -1.53 -9.72 17.86
N LEU A 346 -0.81 -10.23 16.85
CA LEU A 346 -1.37 -10.95 15.70
C LEU A 346 -1.66 -12.44 15.97
N GLY A 347 -1.37 -12.93 17.18
CA GLY A 347 -1.68 -14.32 17.56
C GLY A 347 -0.69 -15.34 17.02
N ASN A 348 0.58 -14.96 16.80
CA ASN A 348 1.67 -15.82 16.36
C ASN A 348 2.68 -16.06 17.49
#